data_4b64a96f6c5bbfa0ad2664c6c9ce76f0
#
_entry.id   4b64a96f6c5bbfa0ad2664c6c9ce76f0
#
_cell.length_a   1.000
_cell.length_b   1.000
_cell.length_c   1.000
_cell.angle_alpha   90.00
_cell.angle_beta   90.00
_cell.angle_gamma   90.00
#
_symmetry.space_group_name_H-M   'P 1'
#
loop_
_entity.id
_entity.type
_entity.pdbx_description
1 polymer ?
#
loop_
_entity_poly.entity_id
_entity_poly.type
_entity_poly.pdbx_seq_one_letter_code
_entity_poly.pdbx_strand_id
1 'polypeptide(L)'
;SPLSTFSIDIDAASYSNMRRYINKGELPPADAIRTEELINYFSYDYPQPTGNDPVKITTEVGACPWNVKHRLVRIGLKAKEIPTDKLPVSNLVFLIDVSGSMYGPQRLGLVQSSLKLLVNNLRDEDRVAIVVYSGSAGEKLPSTSGSDKQKIREAIDELTAGGSTAGGAGIKLAYKMAKQNFVKGGNNRIILCTDGDFNVGVSSDEGLEKLIEQERKSGVFLTVLGYGMGNYKDSKMQVLAEKGNGNHAYIDNLQEANRVLVNEFGATMHTVAKDVKL
;
A
#
# COMPACT_ATOMS: atom_id res chain seq x y z
N SER A 1 20.62 -18.88 -22.80
CA SER A 1 19.33 -18.31 -23.24
C SER A 1 19.51 -16.81 -23.44
N PRO A 2 19.01 -16.19 -24.52
CA PRO A 2 19.02 -14.73 -24.68
C PRO A 2 17.90 -14.03 -23.87
N LEU A 3 17.03 -14.81 -23.24
CA LEU A 3 15.91 -14.29 -22.43
C LEU A 3 16.30 -14.25 -20.96
N SER A 4 15.91 -13.16 -20.30
CA SER A 4 16.00 -12.98 -18.86
C SER A 4 14.60 -12.69 -18.31
N THR A 5 14.28 -13.25 -17.15
CA THR A 5 13.02 -13.00 -16.46
C THR A 5 13.32 -12.17 -15.22
N PHE A 6 12.55 -11.12 -15.00
CA PHE A 6 12.62 -10.31 -13.79
C PHE A 6 11.20 -9.98 -13.30
N SER A 7 11.06 -9.83 -12.01
CA SER A 7 9.81 -9.34 -11.38
C SER A 7 9.83 -7.81 -11.38
N ILE A 8 8.67 -7.21 -11.65
CA ILE A 8 8.50 -5.76 -11.54
C ILE A 8 7.85 -5.49 -10.18
N ASP A 9 8.54 -4.73 -9.37
CA ASP A 9 8.06 -4.21 -8.10
C ASP A 9 8.23 -2.69 -8.09
N ILE A 10 7.20 -1.98 -7.61
CA ILE A 10 7.18 -0.52 -7.53
C ILE A 10 7.07 -0.01 -6.09
N ASP A 11 7.28 -0.87 -5.10
CA ASP A 11 7.27 -0.46 -3.70
C ASP A 11 8.33 0.61 -3.43
N ALA A 12 8.07 1.50 -2.49
CA ALA A 12 8.93 2.64 -2.18
C ALA A 12 9.11 2.84 -0.66
N ALA A 13 8.72 1.86 0.15
CA ALA A 13 8.76 1.94 1.62
C ALA A 13 10.18 2.11 2.16
N SER A 14 11.18 1.51 1.50
CA SER A 14 12.58 1.57 1.93
C SER A 14 13.12 2.99 2.03
N TYR A 15 12.75 3.89 1.10
CA TYR A 15 13.24 5.27 1.14
C TYR A 15 12.70 6.05 2.36
N SER A 16 11.41 6.01 2.60
CA SER A 16 10.80 6.68 3.76
C SER A 16 11.21 6.06 5.09
N ASN A 17 11.40 4.73 5.13
CA ASN A 17 11.94 4.03 6.29
C ASN A 17 13.40 4.43 6.56
N MET A 18 14.27 4.48 5.54
CA MET A 18 15.64 4.97 5.63
C MET A 18 15.67 6.42 6.15
N ARG A 19 14.86 7.31 5.57
CA ARG A 19 14.73 8.72 5.99
C ARG A 19 14.38 8.83 7.47
N ARG A 20 13.50 7.97 7.98
CA ARG A 20 13.15 7.90 9.39
C ARG A 20 14.35 7.63 10.30
N TYR A 21 15.21 6.65 9.94
CA TYR A 21 16.43 6.36 10.71
C TYR A 21 17.39 7.54 10.68
N ILE A 22 17.64 8.11 9.50
CA ILE A 22 18.55 9.25 9.34
C ILE A 22 18.08 10.47 10.17
N ASN A 23 16.78 10.76 10.16
CA ASN A 23 16.21 11.86 10.94
C ASN A 23 16.35 11.68 12.43
N LYS A 24 16.56 10.45 12.92
CA LYS A 24 16.87 10.14 14.32
C LYS A 24 18.37 10.16 14.64
N GLY A 25 19.22 10.32 13.64
CA GLY A 25 20.67 10.16 13.77
C GLY A 25 21.11 8.69 13.88
N GLU A 26 20.28 7.76 13.46
CA GLU A 26 20.53 6.32 13.49
C GLU A 26 20.86 5.81 12.08
N LEU A 27 21.71 4.79 11.97
CA LEU A 27 21.92 4.07 10.72
C LEU A 27 20.78 3.06 10.51
N PRO A 28 20.18 2.99 9.31
CA PRO A 28 19.21 1.96 9.02
C PRO A 28 19.86 0.57 8.99
N PRO A 29 19.16 -0.48 9.42
CA PRO A 29 19.64 -1.85 9.24
C PRO A 29 19.71 -2.19 7.74
N ALA A 30 20.64 -3.08 7.37
CA ALA A 30 20.93 -3.39 5.95
C ALA A 30 19.70 -3.93 5.19
N ASP A 31 18.85 -4.71 5.84
CA ASP A 31 17.63 -5.29 5.28
C ASP A 31 16.49 -4.26 5.08
N ALA A 32 16.59 -3.09 5.69
CA ALA A 32 15.67 -1.97 5.42
C ALA A 32 16.05 -1.20 4.15
N ILE A 33 17.21 -1.48 3.53
CA ILE A 33 17.70 -0.77 2.35
C ILE A 33 17.56 -1.68 1.12
N ARG A 34 16.54 -1.42 0.34
CA ARG A 34 16.29 -2.08 -0.95
C ARG A 34 16.57 -1.09 -2.08
N THR A 35 17.64 -1.35 -2.82
CA THR A 35 18.15 -0.41 -3.84
C THR A 35 17.10 -0.10 -4.91
N GLU A 36 16.32 -1.11 -5.32
CA GLU A 36 15.20 -0.98 -6.27
C GLU A 36 14.13 -0.01 -5.78
N GLU A 37 13.77 -0.05 -4.51
CA GLU A 37 12.79 0.86 -3.94
C GLU A 37 13.33 2.29 -3.77
N LEU A 38 14.65 2.45 -3.50
CA LEU A 38 15.28 3.76 -3.48
C LEU A 38 15.26 4.40 -4.88
N ILE A 39 15.47 3.61 -5.93
CA ILE A 39 15.40 4.08 -7.31
C ILE A 39 13.94 4.43 -7.68
N ASN A 40 12.99 3.56 -7.38
CA ASN A 40 11.59 3.70 -7.76
C ASN A 40 10.82 4.73 -6.91
N TYR A 41 11.39 5.20 -5.82
CA TYR A 41 10.79 6.28 -5.01
C TYR A 41 10.67 7.60 -5.78
N PHE A 42 11.58 7.86 -6.70
CA PHE A 42 11.61 9.11 -7.48
C PHE A 42 10.81 8.95 -8.77
N SER A 43 10.16 10.04 -9.19
CA SER A 43 9.50 10.12 -10.49
C SER A 43 10.53 10.45 -11.58
N TYR A 44 10.40 9.78 -12.72
CA TYR A 44 11.23 9.98 -13.90
C TYR A 44 10.37 10.46 -15.06
N ASP A 45 10.90 11.38 -15.87
CA ASP A 45 10.22 11.88 -17.07
C ASP A 45 10.34 10.87 -18.23
N TYR A 46 9.65 9.73 -18.07
CA TYR A 46 9.53 8.75 -19.15
C TYR A 46 8.39 9.12 -20.10
N PRO A 47 8.57 8.90 -21.41
CA PRO A 47 7.51 9.16 -22.38
C PRO A 47 6.31 8.26 -22.15
N GLN A 48 5.11 8.83 -22.27
CA GLN A 48 3.85 8.12 -22.15
C GLN A 48 3.69 7.04 -23.24
N PRO A 49 2.98 5.93 -22.98
CA PRO A 49 2.54 5.01 -24.01
C PRO A 49 1.72 5.72 -25.08
N THR A 50 1.88 5.31 -26.32
CA THR A 50 1.11 5.82 -27.48
C THR A 50 0.05 4.83 -27.91
N GLY A 51 -1.06 5.31 -28.46
CA GLY A 51 -2.13 4.44 -28.96
C GLY A 51 -2.82 3.64 -27.84
N ASN A 52 -2.97 2.34 -28.06
CA ASN A 52 -3.65 1.41 -27.15
C ASN A 52 -2.69 0.67 -26.21
N ASP A 53 -1.41 0.91 -26.28
CA ASP A 53 -0.43 0.24 -25.43
C ASP A 53 -0.63 0.63 -23.95
N PRO A 54 -0.73 -0.33 -23.04
CA PRO A 54 -0.89 -0.02 -21.62
C PRO A 54 0.42 0.41 -20.95
N VAL A 55 1.57 0.02 -21.52
CA VAL A 55 2.90 0.27 -20.96
C VAL A 55 3.88 0.64 -22.08
N LYS A 56 4.75 1.60 -21.81
CA LYS A 56 5.91 1.93 -22.66
C LYS A 56 7.19 1.49 -22.00
N ILE A 57 8.05 0.84 -22.77
CA ILE A 57 9.38 0.42 -22.34
C ILE A 57 10.42 1.34 -23.00
N THR A 58 11.33 1.86 -22.18
CA THR A 58 12.47 2.67 -22.63
C THR A 58 13.76 2.03 -22.13
N THR A 59 14.71 1.81 -23.02
CA THR A 59 15.99 1.22 -22.67
C THR A 59 17.14 2.15 -23.01
N GLU A 60 18.17 2.14 -22.17
CA GLU A 60 19.40 2.90 -22.39
C GLU A 60 20.59 2.10 -21.86
N VAL A 61 21.71 2.17 -22.57
CA VAL A 61 22.97 1.52 -22.17
C VAL A 61 24.03 2.58 -21.98
N GLY A 62 24.65 2.61 -20.80
CA GLY A 62 25.68 3.57 -20.43
C GLY A 62 26.93 2.92 -19.87
N ALA A 63 27.99 3.71 -19.68
CA ALA A 63 29.18 3.28 -18.96
C ALA A 63 28.84 3.11 -17.47
N CYS A 64 29.41 2.07 -16.83
CA CYS A 64 29.30 1.92 -15.38
C CYS A 64 30.35 2.81 -14.69
N PRO A 65 29.95 3.84 -13.89
CA PRO A 65 30.90 4.80 -13.33
C PRO A 65 31.81 4.21 -12.24
N TRP A 66 31.42 3.14 -11.60
CA TRP A 66 32.21 2.46 -10.54
C TRP A 66 32.95 1.22 -11.01
N ASN A 67 32.75 0.79 -12.28
CA ASN A 67 33.51 -0.33 -12.87
C ASN A 67 33.59 -0.21 -14.40
N VAL A 68 34.73 0.19 -14.89
CA VAL A 68 34.99 0.43 -16.32
C VAL A 68 34.82 -0.81 -17.22
N LYS A 69 34.83 -1.99 -16.64
CA LYS A 69 34.62 -3.26 -17.36
C LYS A 69 33.15 -3.61 -17.55
N HIS A 70 32.26 -2.89 -16.88
CA HIS A 70 30.81 -3.13 -16.89
C HIS A 70 30.07 -2.06 -17.69
N ARG A 71 28.86 -2.38 -18.08
CA ARG A 71 27.87 -1.44 -18.62
C ARG A 71 26.65 -1.42 -17.72
N LEU A 72 26.01 -0.28 -17.63
CA LEU A 72 24.71 -0.15 -17.02
C LEU A 72 23.64 -0.22 -18.10
N VAL A 73 22.63 -1.03 -17.86
CA VAL A 73 21.41 -1.06 -18.68
C VAL A 73 20.27 -0.49 -17.84
N ARG A 74 19.68 0.59 -18.31
CA ARG A 74 18.45 1.16 -17.73
C ARG A 74 17.26 0.62 -18.53
N ILE A 75 16.28 0.05 -17.82
CA ILE A 75 15.01 -0.39 -18.38
C ILE A 75 13.92 0.39 -17.65
N GLY A 76 13.34 1.37 -18.31
CA GLY A 76 12.26 2.20 -17.77
C GLY A 76 10.91 1.70 -18.28
N LEU A 77 9.96 1.48 -17.37
CA LEU A 77 8.60 1.11 -17.69
C LEU A 77 7.66 2.25 -17.27
N LYS A 78 6.91 2.79 -18.20
CA LYS A 78 5.88 3.81 -17.94
C LYS A 78 4.53 3.23 -18.25
N ALA A 79 3.68 3.11 -17.24
CA ALA A 79 2.28 2.74 -17.41
C ALA A 79 1.49 3.95 -17.92
N LYS A 80 0.44 3.69 -18.68
CA LYS A 80 -0.46 4.72 -19.20
C LYS A 80 -1.15 5.44 -18.05
N GLU A 81 -1.07 6.75 -18.03
CA GLU A 81 -1.79 7.56 -17.04
C GLU A 81 -3.28 7.56 -17.34
N ILE A 82 -4.08 7.30 -16.32
CA ILE A 82 -5.54 7.33 -16.40
C ILE A 82 -6.01 8.61 -15.72
N PRO A 83 -6.70 9.51 -16.42
CA PRO A 83 -7.31 10.69 -15.81
C PRO A 83 -8.20 10.30 -14.62
N THR A 84 -8.19 11.10 -13.56
CA THR A 84 -8.89 10.80 -12.31
C THR A 84 -10.41 10.65 -12.49
N ASP A 85 -11.00 11.37 -13.43
CA ASP A 85 -12.41 11.28 -13.82
C ASP A 85 -12.78 9.97 -14.55
N LYS A 86 -11.76 9.24 -15.05
CA LYS A 86 -11.92 7.95 -15.75
C LYS A 86 -11.49 6.75 -14.89
N LEU A 87 -11.06 7.00 -13.66
CA LEU A 87 -10.72 5.91 -12.75
C LEU A 87 -11.97 5.09 -12.42
N PRO A 88 -11.86 3.75 -12.33
CA PRO A 88 -12.95 2.92 -11.86
C PRO A 88 -13.41 3.32 -10.46
N VAL A 89 -14.68 3.02 -10.15
CA VAL A 89 -15.24 3.20 -8.80
C VAL A 89 -14.42 2.40 -7.79
N SER A 90 -14.11 3.01 -6.66
CA SER A 90 -13.36 2.39 -5.58
C SER A 90 -14.28 1.88 -4.47
N ASN A 91 -14.06 0.61 -4.09
CA ASN A 91 -14.62 -0.01 -2.89
C ASN A 91 -13.45 -0.28 -1.94
N LEU A 92 -13.27 0.59 -0.96
CA LEU A 92 -12.15 0.58 -0.04
C LEU A 92 -12.58 0.07 1.33
N VAL A 93 -11.78 -0.81 1.92
CA VAL A 93 -11.93 -1.20 3.32
C VAL A 93 -10.66 -0.79 4.06
N PHE A 94 -10.78 0.18 4.96
CA PHE A 94 -9.69 0.54 5.87
C PHE A 94 -9.65 -0.50 6.99
N LEU A 95 -8.56 -1.26 7.06
CA LEU A 95 -8.28 -2.20 8.13
C LEU A 95 -7.24 -1.57 9.05
N ILE A 96 -7.66 -1.13 10.23
CA ILE A 96 -6.86 -0.27 11.08
C ILE A 96 -6.48 -0.99 12.36
N ASP A 97 -5.18 -1.07 12.61
CA ASP A 97 -4.63 -1.46 13.89
C ASP A 97 -4.96 -0.39 14.95
N VAL A 98 -5.68 -0.79 15.97
CA VAL A 98 -5.97 0.06 17.14
C VAL A 98 -5.44 -0.58 18.42
N SER A 99 -4.44 -1.46 18.34
CA SER A 99 -3.77 -2.06 19.50
C SER A 99 -3.03 -0.99 20.33
N GLY A 100 -2.64 -1.36 21.53
CA GLY A 100 -1.96 -0.44 22.45
C GLY A 100 -0.66 0.15 21.89
N SER A 101 0.06 -0.60 21.04
CA SER A 101 1.27 -0.12 20.37
C SER A 101 0.99 1.06 19.43
N MET A 102 -0.22 1.17 18.87
CA MET A 102 -0.62 2.26 17.99
C MET A 102 -0.89 3.60 18.71
N TYR A 103 -0.71 3.67 20.02
CA TYR A 103 -0.87 4.93 20.74
C TYR A 103 0.18 5.96 20.32
N GLY A 104 -0.26 7.17 20.03
CA GLY A 104 0.59 8.34 19.79
C GLY A 104 0.41 9.02 18.43
N PRO A 105 0.95 10.25 18.29
CA PRO A 105 0.73 11.11 17.11
C PRO A 105 1.40 10.57 15.84
N GLN A 106 2.51 9.83 15.95
CA GLN A 106 3.26 9.25 14.83
C GLN A 106 2.73 7.86 14.41
N ARG A 107 1.66 7.38 15.03
CA ARG A 107 1.01 6.09 14.81
C ARG A 107 -0.46 6.31 14.49
N LEU A 108 -1.39 6.03 15.40
CA LEU A 108 -2.81 6.19 15.13
C LEU A 108 -3.18 7.64 14.74
N GLY A 109 -2.58 8.65 15.36
CA GLY A 109 -2.82 10.06 14.98
C GLY A 109 -2.39 10.35 13.53
N LEU A 110 -1.28 9.78 13.08
CA LEU A 110 -0.85 9.90 11.68
C LEU A 110 -1.74 9.08 10.74
N VAL A 111 -2.18 7.88 11.14
CA VAL A 111 -3.18 7.10 10.39
C VAL A 111 -4.46 7.90 10.17
N GLN A 112 -5.02 8.47 11.25
CA GLN A 112 -6.24 9.30 11.17
C GLN A 112 -6.06 10.47 10.20
N SER A 113 -4.94 11.19 10.31
CA SER A 113 -4.64 12.32 9.43
C SER A 113 -4.45 11.88 7.97
N SER A 114 -3.76 10.77 7.73
CA SER A 114 -3.50 10.19 6.41
C SER A 114 -4.80 9.76 5.72
N LEU A 115 -5.65 9.03 6.42
CA LEU A 115 -6.92 8.55 5.87
C LEU A 115 -7.87 9.70 5.56
N LYS A 116 -7.86 10.78 6.36
CA LYS A 116 -8.65 11.98 6.06
C LYS A 116 -8.20 12.68 4.78
N LEU A 117 -6.91 12.64 4.43
CA LEU A 117 -6.44 13.12 3.12
C LEU A 117 -7.06 12.31 1.97
N LEU A 118 -7.06 10.98 2.08
CA LEU A 118 -7.69 10.12 1.08
C LEU A 118 -9.20 10.38 0.98
N VAL A 119 -9.90 10.46 2.11
CA VAL A 119 -11.35 10.72 2.16
C VAL A 119 -11.74 12.04 1.47
N ASN A 120 -10.88 13.08 1.56
CA ASN A 120 -11.13 14.35 0.87
C ASN A 120 -11.20 14.20 -0.65
N ASN A 121 -10.47 13.23 -1.21
CA ASN A 121 -10.36 12.98 -2.65
C ASN A 121 -11.32 11.91 -3.17
N LEU A 122 -12.16 11.32 -2.31
CA LEU A 122 -13.18 10.36 -2.74
C LEU A 122 -14.24 11.05 -3.60
N ARG A 123 -14.70 10.35 -4.63
CA ARG A 123 -15.85 10.72 -5.43
C ARG A 123 -17.12 10.18 -4.77
N ASP A 124 -18.28 10.69 -5.16
CA ASP A 124 -19.55 10.30 -4.57
C ASP A 124 -19.88 8.81 -4.78
N GLU A 125 -19.47 8.26 -5.91
CA GLU A 125 -19.63 6.84 -6.26
C GLU A 125 -18.67 5.90 -5.54
N ASP A 126 -17.54 6.39 -5.00
CA ASP A 126 -16.60 5.59 -4.23
C ASP A 126 -17.23 5.20 -2.87
N ARG A 127 -16.77 4.11 -2.29
CA ARG A 127 -17.28 3.62 -1.01
C ARG A 127 -16.14 3.29 -0.06
N VAL A 128 -16.38 3.55 1.23
CA VAL A 128 -15.42 3.25 2.31
C VAL A 128 -16.12 2.48 3.41
N ALA A 129 -15.51 1.40 3.87
CA ALA A 129 -15.82 0.74 5.13
C ALA A 129 -14.61 0.80 6.06
N ILE A 130 -14.82 0.74 7.37
CA ILE A 130 -13.73 0.73 8.36
C ILE A 130 -13.88 -0.51 9.24
N VAL A 131 -12.83 -1.31 9.27
CA VAL A 131 -12.64 -2.43 10.18
C VAL A 131 -11.49 -2.08 11.12
N VAL A 132 -11.68 -2.29 12.40
CA VAL A 132 -10.63 -2.15 13.41
C VAL A 132 -10.27 -3.51 13.98
N TYR A 133 -9.02 -3.65 14.39
CA TYR A 133 -8.60 -4.82 15.15
C TYR A 133 -7.66 -4.43 16.29
N SER A 134 -7.86 -5.13 17.41
CA SER A 134 -6.96 -5.15 18.56
C SER A 134 -7.09 -6.53 19.22
N GLY A 135 -7.56 -6.69 20.44
CA GLY A 135 -7.88 -8.00 21.05
C GLY A 135 -8.97 -8.80 20.33
N SER A 136 -9.81 -8.10 19.55
CA SER A 136 -10.80 -8.65 18.63
C SER A 136 -10.89 -7.80 17.38
N ALA A 137 -11.62 -8.26 16.37
CA ALA A 137 -11.93 -7.48 15.17
C ALA A 137 -13.38 -7.03 15.18
N GLY A 138 -13.64 -5.83 14.68
CA GLY A 138 -14.98 -5.27 14.61
C GLY A 138 -15.17 -4.30 13.44
N GLU A 139 -16.41 -4.21 12.96
CA GLU A 139 -16.83 -3.18 12.02
C GLU A 139 -16.99 -1.85 12.78
N LYS A 140 -16.22 -0.84 12.41
CA LYS A 140 -16.33 0.53 12.94
C LYS A 140 -17.26 1.38 12.08
N LEU A 141 -17.22 1.19 10.77
CA LEU A 141 -18.06 1.88 9.81
C LEU A 141 -18.48 0.89 8.71
N PRO A 142 -19.78 0.67 8.47
CA PRO A 142 -20.26 -0.09 7.32
C PRO A 142 -19.93 0.63 6.02
N SER A 143 -20.03 -0.06 4.87
CA SER A 143 -19.77 0.53 3.57
C SER A 143 -20.59 1.80 3.36
N THR A 144 -19.92 2.94 3.31
CA THR A 144 -20.47 4.29 3.27
C THR A 144 -20.04 4.98 1.98
N SER A 145 -20.95 5.73 1.33
CA SER A 145 -20.66 6.48 0.11
C SER A 145 -19.60 7.56 0.35
N GLY A 146 -18.78 7.83 -0.66
CA GLY A 146 -17.81 8.92 -0.66
C GLY A 146 -18.46 10.31 -0.60
N SER A 147 -19.76 10.44 -0.87
CA SER A 147 -20.53 11.67 -0.63
C SER A 147 -20.68 11.98 0.88
N ASP A 148 -20.70 10.97 1.74
CA ASP A 148 -20.85 11.10 3.19
C ASP A 148 -19.50 11.29 3.91
N LYS A 149 -18.63 12.16 3.37
CA LYS A 149 -17.26 12.39 3.86
C LYS A 149 -17.21 12.74 5.35
N GLN A 150 -18.21 13.48 5.85
CA GLN A 150 -18.26 13.85 7.25
C GLN A 150 -18.42 12.62 8.15
N LYS A 151 -19.36 11.73 7.83
CA LYS A 151 -19.57 10.48 8.58
C LYS A 151 -18.33 9.58 8.60
N ILE A 152 -17.63 9.50 7.44
CA ILE A 152 -16.38 8.73 7.36
C ILE A 152 -15.30 9.35 8.23
N ARG A 153 -15.14 10.68 8.21
CA ARG A 153 -14.18 11.41 9.04
C ARG A 153 -14.47 11.26 10.53
N GLU A 154 -15.72 11.39 10.96
CA GLU A 154 -16.14 11.19 12.34
C GLU A 154 -15.75 9.79 12.83
N ALA A 155 -16.03 8.75 12.04
CA ALA A 155 -15.64 7.38 12.38
C ALA A 155 -14.11 7.20 12.50
N ILE A 156 -13.33 7.94 11.69
CA ILE A 156 -11.86 7.96 11.79
C ILE A 156 -11.42 8.71 13.06
N ASP A 157 -12.03 9.85 13.38
CA ASP A 157 -11.66 10.68 14.55
C ASP A 157 -11.96 9.97 15.88
N GLU A 158 -12.98 9.12 15.90
CA GLU A 158 -13.35 8.30 17.07
C GLU A 158 -12.45 7.08 17.30
N LEU A 159 -11.45 6.82 16.46
CA LEU A 159 -10.52 5.71 16.66
C LEU A 159 -9.63 5.98 17.89
N THR A 160 -9.54 5.00 18.77
CA THR A 160 -8.70 5.05 19.97
C THR A 160 -7.85 3.80 20.07
N ALA A 161 -6.57 3.98 20.41
CA ALA A 161 -5.64 2.87 20.59
C ALA A 161 -5.82 2.21 21.97
N GLY A 162 -5.81 0.88 21.99
CA GLY A 162 -5.87 0.08 23.22
C GLY A 162 -6.01 -1.43 22.96
N GLY A 163 -5.72 -2.23 23.96
CA GLY A 163 -5.83 -3.69 23.89
C GLY A 163 -4.64 -4.40 23.25
N SER A 164 -4.79 -5.71 23.04
CA SER A 164 -3.82 -6.60 22.39
C SER A 164 -4.02 -6.63 20.87
N THR A 165 -3.20 -7.40 20.13
CA THR A 165 -3.27 -7.45 18.66
C THR A 165 -3.84 -8.78 18.18
N ALA A 166 -4.93 -8.78 17.41
CA ALA A 166 -5.57 -9.96 16.79
C ALA A 166 -5.81 -9.74 15.28
N GLY A 167 -4.73 -9.52 14.53
CA GLY A 167 -4.77 -9.12 13.13
C GLY A 167 -5.45 -10.11 12.18
N GLY A 168 -5.35 -11.43 12.44
CA GLY A 168 -5.94 -12.45 11.55
C GLY A 168 -7.46 -12.41 11.46
N ALA A 169 -8.15 -12.08 12.55
CA ALA A 169 -9.59 -11.87 12.53
C ALA A 169 -9.96 -10.61 11.74
N GLY A 170 -9.15 -9.55 11.87
CA GLY A 170 -9.31 -8.30 11.12
C GLY A 170 -9.25 -8.51 9.61
N ILE A 171 -8.23 -9.22 9.12
CA ILE A 171 -8.07 -9.54 7.69
C ILE A 171 -9.30 -10.28 7.14
N LYS A 172 -9.76 -11.32 7.84
CA LYS A 172 -10.94 -12.09 7.40
C LYS A 172 -12.19 -11.21 7.32
N LEU A 173 -12.41 -10.36 8.32
CA LEU A 173 -13.54 -9.45 8.33
C LEU A 173 -13.45 -8.40 7.21
N ALA A 174 -12.27 -7.83 6.98
CA ALA A 174 -12.04 -6.87 5.92
C ALA A 174 -12.32 -7.47 4.53
N TYR A 175 -11.81 -8.67 4.23
CA TYR A 175 -12.12 -9.36 2.98
C TYR A 175 -13.61 -9.69 2.83
N LYS A 176 -14.27 -10.10 3.93
CA LYS A 176 -15.72 -10.33 3.92
C LYS A 176 -16.47 -9.06 3.54
N MET A 177 -16.16 -7.93 4.16
CA MET A 177 -16.81 -6.64 3.87
C MET A 177 -16.51 -6.16 2.46
N ALA A 178 -15.27 -6.28 1.98
CA ALA A 178 -14.91 -5.91 0.62
C ALA A 178 -15.65 -6.73 -0.43
N LYS A 179 -15.83 -8.05 -0.21
CA LYS A 179 -16.59 -8.93 -1.09
C LYS A 179 -18.09 -8.66 -1.08
N GLN A 180 -18.67 -8.30 0.08
CA GLN A 180 -20.09 -7.94 0.20
C GLN A 180 -20.45 -6.69 -0.61
N ASN A 181 -19.49 -5.77 -0.79
CA ASN A 181 -19.68 -4.52 -1.52
C ASN A 181 -18.87 -4.50 -2.82
N PHE A 182 -18.56 -5.66 -3.39
CA PHE A 182 -17.69 -5.80 -4.56
C PHE A 182 -18.24 -5.05 -5.77
N VAL A 183 -17.43 -4.20 -6.36
CA VAL A 183 -17.73 -3.45 -7.59
C VAL A 183 -17.07 -4.16 -8.77
N LYS A 184 -17.88 -4.73 -9.65
CA LYS A 184 -17.38 -5.39 -10.87
C LYS A 184 -16.70 -4.36 -11.78
N GLY A 185 -15.44 -4.61 -12.15
CA GLY A 185 -14.63 -3.67 -12.93
C GLY A 185 -14.11 -2.46 -12.13
N GLY A 186 -14.43 -2.39 -10.84
CA GLY A 186 -13.95 -1.36 -9.91
C GLY A 186 -12.63 -1.72 -9.25
N ASN A 187 -12.12 -0.79 -8.45
CA ASN A 187 -10.97 -0.97 -7.58
C ASN A 187 -11.45 -1.46 -6.21
N ASN A 188 -11.39 -2.78 -5.98
CA ASN A 188 -11.75 -3.39 -4.70
C ASN A 188 -10.49 -3.63 -3.88
N ARG A 189 -10.35 -2.91 -2.76
CA ARG A 189 -9.07 -2.89 -2.04
C ARG A 189 -9.23 -2.78 -0.54
N ILE A 190 -8.42 -3.54 0.17
CA ILE A 190 -8.17 -3.35 1.61
C ILE A 190 -6.91 -2.51 1.76
N ILE A 191 -6.96 -1.52 2.64
CA ILE A 191 -5.83 -0.69 3.04
C ILE A 191 -5.56 -0.99 4.52
N LEU A 192 -4.55 -1.81 4.78
CA LEU A 192 -4.09 -2.16 6.12
C LEU A 192 -3.18 -1.06 6.65
N CYS A 193 -3.52 -0.49 7.81
CA CYS A 193 -2.71 0.48 8.54
C CYS A 193 -2.23 -0.14 9.86
N THR A 194 -0.92 -0.31 10.03
CA THR A 194 -0.31 -0.99 11.18
C THR A 194 1.07 -0.42 11.50
N ASP A 195 1.55 -0.61 12.73
CA ASP A 195 2.93 -0.30 13.12
C ASP A 195 3.90 -1.49 12.95
N GLY A 196 3.45 -2.54 12.25
CA GLY A 196 4.25 -3.71 11.92
C GLY A 196 4.16 -4.84 12.96
N ASP A 197 3.56 -4.61 14.11
CA ASP A 197 3.31 -5.68 15.10
C ASP A 197 1.98 -6.40 14.79
N PHE A 198 1.95 -6.99 13.59
CA PHE A 198 0.79 -7.70 13.10
C PHE A 198 0.80 -9.16 13.57
N ASN A 199 0.33 -9.40 14.79
CA ASN A 199 0.18 -10.74 15.33
C ASN A 199 -1.13 -11.39 14.86
N VAL A 200 -1.00 -12.61 14.33
CA VAL A 200 -2.10 -13.32 13.67
C VAL A 200 -2.89 -14.22 14.64
N GLY A 201 -2.56 -14.17 15.92
CA GLY A 201 -3.13 -15.07 16.93
C GLY A 201 -2.63 -16.52 16.73
N VAL A 202 -3.53 -17.47 16.59
CA VAL A 202 -3.22 -18.91 16.50
C VAL A 202 -2.67 -19.33 15.12
N SER A 203 -2.73 -18.47 14.08
CA SER A 203 -2.22 -18.79 12.74
C SER A 203 -0.75 -18.36 12.60
N SER A 204 0.05 -19.22 11.96
CA SER A 204 1.42 -18.89 11.56
C SER A 204 1.42 -17.79 10.47
N ASP A 205 2.55 -17.11 10.29
CA ASP A 205 2.75 -16.15 9.19
C ASP A 205 2.44 -16.79 7.83
N GLU A 206 2.85 -18.05 7.61
CA GLU A 206 2.51 -18.84 6.42
C GLU A 206 0.99 -19.04 6.24
N GLY A 207 0.25 -19.22 7.32
CA GLY A 207 -1.20 -19.36 7.28
C GLY A 207 -1.90 -18.08 6.85
N LEU A 208 -1.36 -16.93 7.27
CA LEU A 208 -1.83 -15.61 6.86
C LEU A 208 -1.53 -15.33 5.38
N GLU A 209 -0.30 -15.62 4.94
CA GLU A 209 0.09 -15.47 3.54
C GLU A 209 -0.80 -16.30 2.62
N LYS A 210 -1.03 -17.58 2.94
CA LYS A 210 -1.94 -18.47 2.20
C LYS A 210 -3.37 -17.93 2.15
N LEU A 211 -3.86 -17.37 3.27
CA LEU A 211 -5.18 -16.75 3.32
C LEU A 211 -5.26 -15.58 2.34
N ILE A 212 -4.30 -14.67 2.38
CA ILE A 212 -4.26 -13.49 1.51
C ILE A 212 -4.13 -13.91 0.03
N GLU A 213 -3.27 -14.88 -0.28
CA GLU A 213 -3.13 -15.45 -1.62
C GLU A 213 -4.43 -16.07 -2.16
N GLN A 214 -5.20 -16.71 -1.29
CA GLN A 214 -6.50 -17.26 -1.65
C GLN A 214 -7.52 -16.13 -1.87
N GLU A 215 -7.58 -15.17 -0.96
CA GLU A 215 -8.56 -14.09 -0.99
C GLU A 215 -8.35 -13.12 -2.17
N ARG A 216 -7.10 -12.84 -2.58
CA ARG A 216 -6.82 -11.98 -3.75
C ARG A 216 -7.43 -12.50 -5.05
N LYS A 217 -7.69 -13.82 -5.15
CA LYS A 217 -8.36 -14.44 -6.31
C LYS A 217 -9.79 -13.94 -6.50
N SER A 218 -10.40 -13.40 -5.45
CA SER A 218 -11.71 -12.74 -5.54
C SER A 218 -11.67 -11.39 -6.28
N GLY A 219 -10.47 -10.85 -6.57
CA GLY A 219 -10.30 -9.52 -7.14
C GLY A 219 -10.26 -8.39 -6.10
N VAL A 220 -10.19 -8.75 -4.81
CA VAL A 220 -9.93 -7.79 -3.72
C VAL A 220 -8.45 -7.81 -3.39
N PHE A 221 -7.77 -6.67 -3.52
CA PHE A 221 -6.33 -6.52 -3.29
C PHE A 221 -6.03 -5.94 -1.91
N LEU A 222 -4.81 -6.15 -1.42
CA LEU A 222 -4.36 -5.71 -0.10
C LEU A 222 -3.15 -4.79 -0.22
N THR A 223 -3.34 -3.50 0.06
CA THR A 223 -2.25 -2.54 0.25
C THR A 223 -1.91 -2.45 1.74
N VAL A 224 -0.63 -2.36 2.06
CA VAL A 224 -0.13 -2.25 3.44
C VAL A 224 0.56 -0.92 3.62
N LEU A 225 0.11 -0.16 4.61
CA LEU A 225 0.70 1.10 5.03
C LEU A 225 1.29 0.93 6.44
N GLY A 226 2.60 1.06 6.52
CA GLY A 226 3.35 1.01 7.78
C GLY A 226 3.43 2.38 8.43
N TYR A 227 3.29 2.42 9.75
CA TYR A 227 3.36 3.63 10.57
C TYR A 227 4.26 3.43 11.79
N GLY A 228 4.57 4.53 12.47
CA GLY A 228 5.20 4.49 13.78
C GLY A 228 6.70 4.31 13.74
N MET A 229 7.28 4.31 14.93
CA MET A 229 8.73 4.24 15.16
C MET A 229 9.04 3.10 16.11
N GLY A 230 10.04 2.29 15.83
CA GLY A 230 10.44 1.16 16.68
C GLY A 230 10.58 -0.14 15.89
N ASN A 231 10.01 -1.23 16.37
CA ASN A 231 10.17 -2.58 15.83
C ASN A 231 9.30 -2.84 14.59
N TYR A 232 9.24 -1.90 13.64
CA TYR A 232 8.51 -2.10 12.40
C TYR A 232 9.13 -3.26 11.60
N LYS A 233 8.33 -4.30 11.35
CA LYS A 233 8.73 -5.50 10.58
C LYS A 233 8.48 -5.27 9.09
N ASP A 234 9.33 -4.50 8.47
CA ASP A 234 9.22 -4.06 7.10
C ASP A 234 9.08 -5.23 6.11
N SER A 235 9.96 -6.22 6.18
CA SER A 235 9.94 -7.39 5.31
C SER A 235 8.64 -8.19 5.38
N LYS A 236 8.04 -8.33 6.56
CA LYS A 236 6.74 -9.02 6.72
C LYS A 236 5.64 -8.23 6.03
N MET A 237 5.60 -6.91 6.19
CA MET A 237 4.58 -6.05 5.59
C MET A 237 4.67 -6.04 4.06
N GLN A 238 5.89 -6.05 3.52
CA GLN A 238 6.13 -6.20 2.09
C GLN A 238 5.57 -7.53 1.56
N VAL A 239 5.88 -8.65 2.21
CA VAL A 239 5.36 -9.98 1.82
C VAL A 239 3.83 -10.00 1.81
N LEU A 240 3.16 -9.41 2.83
CA LEU A 240 1.70 -9.37 2.86
C LEU A 240 1.10 -8.56 1.71
N ALA A 241 1.71 -7.43 1.35
CA ALA A 241 1.28 -6.61 0.21
C ALA A 241 1.47 -7.36 -1.11
N GLU A 242 2.62 -7.99 -1.33
CA GLU A 242 2.92 -8.82 -2.51
C GLU A 242 1.92 -9.97 -2.66
N LYS A 243 1.69 -10.74 -1.58
CA LYS A 243 0.70 -11.83 -1.56
C LYS A 243 -0.71 -11.32 -1.83
N GLY A 244 -1.01 -10.07 -1.50
CA GLY A 244 -2.28 -9.40 -1.71
C GLY A 244 -2.43 -8.69 -3.05
N ASN A 245 -1.46 -8.77 -3.97
CA ASN A 245 -1.41 -7.97 -5.22
C ASN A 245 -1.59 -6.46 -4.97
N GLY A 246 -1.07 -5.97 -3.88
CA GLY A 246 -1.10 -4.56 -3.50
C GLY A 246 0.31 -3.99 -3.36
N ASN A 247 0.40 -2.79 -2.83
CA ASN A 247 1.64 -2.07 -2.64
C ASN A 247 1.95 -1.93 -1.16
N HIS A 248 3.23 -1.84 -0.85
CA HIS A 248 3.73 -1.53 0.49
C HIS A 248 4.32 -0.12 0.51
N ALA A 249 3.89 0.70 1.46
CA ALA A 249 4.47 2.00 1.73
C ALA A 249 4.66 2.20 3.24
N TYR A 250 5.71 2.95 3.61
CA TYR A 250 5.95 3.35 4.98
C TYR A 250 5.70 4.86 5.12
N ILE A 251 4.73 5.20 5.96
CA ILE A 251 4.28 6.59 6.17
C ILE A 251 4.99 7.15 7.41
N ASP A 252 6.06 7.90 7.19
CA ASP A 252 6.83 8.54 8.26
C ASP A 252 6.32 9.93 8.65
N ASN A 253 5.55 10.56 7.75
CA ASN A 253 4.98 11.88 7.94
C ASN A 253 3.79 12.15 7.02
N LEU A 254 3.12 13.30 7.20
CA LEU A 254 1.93 13.66 6.43
C LEU A 254 2.23 13.98 4.95
N GLN A 255 3.44 14.41 4.62
CA GLN A 255 3.85 14.64 3.22
C GLN A 255 3.94 13.31 2.47
N GLU A 256 4.50 12.28 3.12
CA GLU A 256 4.53 10.92 2.57
C GLU A 256 3.12 10.35 2.42
N ALA A 257 2.25 10.57 3.41
CA ALA A 257 0.83 10.19 3.30
C ALA A 257 0.15 10.84 2.10
N ASN A 258 0.40 12.14 1.87
CA ASN A 258 -0.15 12.84 0.70
C ASN A 258 0.41 12.29 -0.62
N ARG A 259 1.71 11.97 -0.67
CA ARG A 259 2.32 11.35 -1.86
C ARG A 259 1.62 10.03 -2.18
N VAL A 260 1.52 9.13 -1.22
CA VAL A 260 1.00 7.75 -1.41
C VAL A 260 -0.52 7.74 -1.62
N LEU A 261 -1.27 8.48 -0.81
CA LEU A 261 -2.74 8.36 -0.74
C LEU A 261 -3.49 9.40 -1.58
N VAL A 262 -2.80 10.41 -2.11
CA VAL A 262 -3.42 11.45 -2.95
C VAL A 262 -2.76 11.47 -4.32
N ASN A 263 -1.45 11.74 -4.39
CA ASN A 263 -0.77 11.95 -5.67
C ASN A 263 -0.61 10.67 -6.48
N GLU A 264 -0.28 9.56 -5.81
CA GLU A 264 -0.04 8.26 -6.43
C GLU A 264 -1.26 7.33 -6.38
N PHE A 265 -2.34 7.73 -5.71
CA PHE A 265 -3.51 6.89 -5.50
C PHE A 265 -4.07 6.34 -6.82
N GLY A 266 -4.20 7.19 -7.83
CA GLY A 266 -4.66 6.79 -9.16
C GLY A 266 -3.68 5.87 -9.90
N ALA A 267 -2.38 6.07 -9.71
CA ALA A 267 -1.33 5.31 -10.39
C ALA A 267 -1.05 3.95 -9.74
N THR A 268 -1.03 3.89 -8.40
CA THR A 268 -0.67 2.67 -7.65
C THR A 268 -1.87 1.80 -7.28
N MET A 269 -3.05 2.40 -7.20
CA MET A 269 -4.27 1.71 -6.77
C MET A 269 -5.06 1.10 -7.93
N HIS A 270 -4.67 1.34 -9.20
CA HIS A 270 -5.35 0.79 -10.37
C HIS A 270 -4.45 -0.16 -11.14
N THR A 271 -4.97 -1.36 -11.44
CA THR A 271 -4.26 -2.33 -12.30
C THR A 271 -4.37 -1.91 -13.75
N VAL A 272 -3.29 -1.42 -14.34
CA VAL A 272 -3.23 -0.98 -15.75
C VAL A 272 -3.10 -2.16 -16.70
N ALA A 273 -2.36 -3.20 -16.32
CA ALA A 273 -2.17 -4.41 -17.10
C ALA A 273 -2.01 -5.63 -16.19
N LYS A 274 -2.38 -6.81 -16.72
CA LYS A 274 -2.20 -8.11 -16.04
C LYS A 274 -1.38 -9.02 -16.95
N ASP A 275 -0.63 -9.95 -16.35
CA ASP A 275 0.14 -10.98 -17.06
C ASP A 275 1.09 -10.39 -18.13
N VAL A 276 1.73 -9.27 -17.81
CA VAL A 276 2.68 -8.59 -18.72
C VAL A 276 3.88 -9.49 -18.95
N LYS A 277 4.19 -9.71 -20.25
CA LYS A 277 5.40 -10.41 -20.72
C LYS A 277 6.19 -9.45 -21.59
N LEU A 278 7.47 -9.31 -21.28
CA LEU A 278 8.42 -8.46 -21.98
C LEU A 278 9.33 -9.29 -22.89
#